data_d4e8456059eb89b0328b0e32a5a88911
#
_entry.id   d4e8456059eb89b0328b0e32a5a88911
#
_cell.length_a   1.000
_cell.length_b   1.000
_cell.length_c   1.000
_cell.angle_alpha   90.00
_cell.angle_beta   90.00
_cell.angle_gamma   90.00
#
_symmetry.space_group_name_H-M   'P 1'
#
loop_
_entity.id
_entity.type
_entity.pdbx_description
1 polymer ?
#
loop_
_entity_poly.entity_id
_entity_poly.type
_entity_poly.pdbx_seq_one_letter_code
_entity_poly.pdbx_strand_id
1 'polypeptide(L)'
;MEETELRVGGWEKRGRMRWIKRLLTIILVVMLSLIAMGPTLVEYKTANVYDSSSVDSGDWNGPFEENYQKEFNGHLKISKFSYETTDGEAGKLKVLSLSSLINLENQISSLVVNKIKEESKNEGLKLVGNGKIVNEYNEELHSNAQTYTWDAEVESNEGFFGSTEIGERILVKAIFWIAGSGIISTQGGFKTIICIAFGENQDTINQAAEIIENIS
;
A
#
# COMPACT_ATOMS: atom_id res chain seq x y z
N MET A 1 -17.03 66.07 -38.37
CA MET A 1 -16.14 65.43 -37.38
C MET A 1 -16.63 63.99 -37.22
N GLU A 2 -16.02 63.11 -37.97
CA GLU A 2 -16.34 61.67 -37.93
C GLU A 2 -15.51 61.01 -36.81
N GLU A 3 -16.21 60.38 -35.88
CA GLU A 3 -15.62 59.57 -34.85
C GLU A 3 -15.15 58.25 -35.45
N THR A 4 -13.87 58.10 -35.56
CA THR A 4 -13.26 56.83 -35.94
C THR A 4 -13.15 55.95 -34.67
N GLU A 5 -14.18 55.15 -34.37
CA GLU A 5 -14.10 54.11 -33.35
C GLU A 5 -13.06 53.04 -33.72
N LEU A 6 -12.00 53.01 -32.96
CA LEU A 6 -10.93 52.03 -33.02
C LEU A 6 -11.47 50.62 -32.69
N ARG A 7 -11.70 49.79 -33.70
CA ARG A 7 -11.92 48.34 -33.58
C ARG A 7 -10.59 47.61 -33.26
N VAL A 8 -10.06 47.77 -32.08
CA VAL A 8 -8.81 47.10 -31.64
C VAL A 8 -9.05 45.98 -30.67
N GLY A 9 -10.13 45.23 -30.67
CA GLY A 9 -10.37 44.19 -29.64
C GLY A 9 -10.61 42.77 -30.14
N GLY A 10 -10.80 42.56 -31.46
CA GLY A 10 -11.31 41.27 -31.98
C GLY A 10 -10.24 40.23 -32.32
N TRP A 11 -9.06 40.65 -32.67
CA TRP A 11 -8.01 39.77 -33.21
C TRP A 11 -7.17 39.11 -32.13
N GLU A 12 -6.85 39.79 -31.05
CA GLU A 12 -6.13 39.24 -29.91
C GLU A 12 -6.90 38.13 -29.18
N LYS A 13 -8.20 38.31 -28.97
CA LYS A 13 -9.06 37.31 -28.33
C LYS A 13 -9.13 35.99 -29.13
N ARG A 14 -9.17 36.05 -30.48
CA ARG A 14 -9.23 34.87 -31.33
C ARG A 14 -7.89 34.11 -31.34
N GLY A 15 -6.78 34.79 -31.31
CA GLY A 15 -5.45 34.20 -31.23
C GLY A 15 -5.26 33.48 -29.89
N ARG A 16 -5.60 34.13 -28.79
CA ARG A 16 -5.50 33.62 -27.43
C ARG A 16 -6.37 32.37 -27.22
N MET A 17 -7.60 32.36 -27.75
CA MET A 17 -8.51 31.24 -27.65
C MET A 17 -8.03 30.01 -28.46
N ARG A 18 -7.40 30.22 -29.63
CA ARG A 18 -6.79 29.14 -30.43
C ARG A 18 -5.60 28.56 -29.73
N TRP A 19 -4.77 29.37 -29.07
CA TRP A 19 -3.62 28.90 -28.32
C TRP A 19 -4.05 28.10 -27.08
N ILE A 20 -5.06 28.55 -26.33
CA ILE A 20 -5.62 27.83 -25.18
C ILE A 20 -6.19 26.48 -25.60
N LYS A 21 -6.93 26.41 -26.72
CA LYS A 21 -7.46 25.15 -27.26
C LYS A 21 -6.33 24.17 -27.59
N ARG A 22 -5.25 24.64 -28.24
CA ARG A 22 -4.08 23.81 -28.55
C ARG A 22 -3.38 23.31 -27.29
N LEU A 23 -3.21 24.17 -26.28
CA LEU A 23 -2.63 23.80 -25.01
C LEU A 23 -3.47 22.72 -24.32
N LEU A 24 -4.80 22.91 -24.24
CA LEU A 24 -5.71 21.91 -23.67
C LEU A 24 -5.67 20.58 -24.42
N THR A 25 -5.59 20.62 -25.76
CA THR A 25 -5.44 19.41 -26.56
C THR A 25 -4.13 18.69 -26.27
N ILE A 26 -3.01 19.41 -26.15
CA ILE A 26 -1.71 18.83 -25.80
C ILE A 26 -1.77 18.21 -24.39
N ILE A 27 -2.32 18.92 -23.42
CA ILE A 27 -2.49 18.40 -22.05
C ILE A 27 -3.35 17.12 -22.07
N LEU A 28 -4.45 17.12 -22.81
CA LEU A 28 -5.34 15.96 -22.93
C LEU A 28 -4.61 14.76 -23.56
N VAL A 29 -3.85 14.97 -24.63
CA VAL A 29 -3.07 13.91 -25.31
C VAL A 29 -2.01 13.37 -24.37
N VAL A 30 -1.29 14.23 -23.63
CA VAL A 30 -0.29 13.80 -22.65
C VAL A 30 -0.95 13.00 -21.53
N MET A 31 -2.09 13.45 -21.00
CA MET A 31 -2.84 12.71 -19.98
C MET A 31 -3.31 11.34 -20.47
N LEU A 32 -3.88 11.27 -21.68
CA LEU A 32 -4.30 10.01 -22.28
C LEU A 32 -3.11 9.07 -22.53
N SER A 33 -1.96 9.61 -22.94
CA SER A 33 -0.75 8.82 -23.13
C SER A 33 -0.22 8.27 -21.79
N LEU A 34 -0.24 9.05 -20.73
CA LEU A 34 0.14 8.60 -19.38
C LEU A 34 -0.81 7.51 -18.87
N ILE A 35 -2.11 7.65 -19.11
CA ILE A 35 -3.10 6.61 -18.75
C ILE A 35 -2.84 5.32 -19.52
N ALA A 36 -2.57 5.41 -20.82
CA ALA A 36 -2.33 4.25 -21.66
C ALA A 36 -0.99 3.55 -21.39
N MET A 37 0.08 4.32 -21.14
CA MET A 37 1.44 3.79 -20.90
C MET A 37 1.74 3.54 -19.43
N GLY A 38 0.97 4.13 -18.51
CA GLY A 38 1.20 4.03 -17.07
C GLY A 38 1.43 2.59 -16.59
N PRO A 39 0.59 1.61 -16.97
CA PRO A 39 0.76 0.22 -16.55
C PRO A 39 2.08 -0.43 -16.96
N THR A 40 2.67 0.03 -18.08
CA THR A 40 3.95 -0.50 -18.58
C THR A 40 5.15 0.13 -17.89
N LEU A 41 4.98 1.33 -17.33
CA LEU A 41 6.03 2.08 -16.64
C LEU A 41 6.16 1.71 -15.15
N VAL A 42 5.10 1.14 -14.57
CA VAL A 42 5.15 0.62 -13.19
C VAL A 42 5.85 -0.72 -13.19
N GLU A 43 6.87 -0.88 -12.38
CA GLU A 43 7.56 -2.14 -12.16
C GLU A 43 7.11 -2.78 -10.84
N TYR A 44 7.17 -4.11 -10.75
CA TYR A 44 7.02 -4.80 -9.48
C TYR A 44 8.27 -4.53 -8.64
N LYS A 45 8.09 -3.95 -7.47
CA LYS A 45 9.16 -3.78 -6.49
C LYS A 45 8.83 -4.63 -5.28
N THR A 46 9.59 -5.68 -5.07
CA THR A 46 9.50 -6.50 -3.87
C THR A 46 10.11 -5.76 -2.69
N ALA A 47 9.62 -6.03 -1.48
CA ALA A 47 10.33 -5.62 -0.29
C ALA A 47 11.59 -6.49 -0.13
N ASN A 48 12.67 -5.89 0.36
CA ASN A 48 13.86 -6.63 0.74
C ASN A 48 13.66 -7.14 2.16
N VAL A 49 14.07 -8.36 2.40
CA VAL A 49 14.02 -8.99 3.72
C VAL A 49 15.43 -9.33 4.11
N TYR A 50 15.80 -8.94 5.32
CA TYR A 50 17.05 -9.30 5.94
C TYR A 50 16.78 -10.38 7.00
N ASP A 51 17.80 -11.13 7.36
CA ASP A 51 17.70 -12.15 8.39
C ASP A 51 17.21 -11.54 9.72
N SER A 52 16.29 -12.22 10.38
CA SER A 52 15.76 -11.83 11.69
C SER A 52 15.95 -12.96 12.69
N SER A 53 16.10 -12.62 13.97
CA SER A 53 16.29 -13.61 15.04
C SER A 53 15.12 -14.60 15.12
N SER A 54 13.89 -14.14 14.90
CA SER A 54 12.70 -14.99 14.96
C SER A 54 12.60 -16.00 13.82
N VAL A 55 13.18 -15.69 12.65
CA VAL A 55 13.29 -16.63 11.53
C VAL A 55 14.48 -17.56 11.74
N ASP A 56 15.61 -17.03 12.19
CA ASP A 56 16.84 -17.81 12.44
C ASP A 56 16.69 -18.84 13.58
N SER A 57 15.86 -18.52 14.60
CA SER A 57 15.53 -19.47 15.69
C SER A 57 14.64 -20.63 15.24
N GLY A 58 13.96 -20.47 14.09
CA GLY A 58 12.99 -21.43 13.58
C GLY A 58 11.58 -21.26 14.16
N ASP A 59 11.32 -20.20 14.95
CA ASP A 59 9.99 -19.90 15.48
C ASP A 59 9.03 -19.46 14.37
N TRP A 60 9.58 -18.83 13.34
CA TRP A 60 8.85 -18.40 12.14
C TRP A 60 9.47 -19.02 10.89
N ASN A 61 8.61 -19.42 9.96
CA ASN A 61 8.97 -19.97 8.66
C ASN A 61 8.57 -19.01 7.54
N GLY A 62 9.41 -18.86 6.51
CA GLY A 62 9.22 -17.96 5.40
C GLY A 62 10.54 -17.35 4.92
N PRO A 63 10.51 -16.40 3.97
CA PRO A 63 9.31 -15.86 3.31
C PRO A 63 8.72 -16.84 2.29
N PHE A 64 7.40 -16.99 2.31
CA PHE A 64 6.65 -17.68 1.26
C PHE A 64 6.17 -16.67 0.23
N GLU A 65 6.62 -16.78 -1.01
CA GLU A 65 6.14 -15.90 -2.09
C GLU A 65 4.69 -16.19 -2.42
N GLU A 66 3.88 -15.13 -2.41
CA GLU A 66 2.50 -15.13 -2.88
C GLU A 66 2.41 -14.53 -4.29
N ASN A 67 1.24 -14.67 -4.94
CA ASN A 67 1.04 -14.22 -6.29
C ASN A 67 1.14 -12.69 -6.44
N TYR A 68 1.74 -12.27 -7.55
CA TYR A 68 1.73 -10.87 -7.97
C TYR A 68 0.33 -10.45 -8.43
N GLN A 69 -0.11 -9.28 -7.96
CA GLN A 69 -1.41 -8.72 -8.30
C GLN A 69 -1.26 -7.40 -9.06
N LYS A 70 -2.24 -7.11 -9.91
CA LYS A 70 -2.38 -5.83 -10.63
C LYS A 70 -3.73 -5.24 -10.30
N GLU A 71 -3.74 -4.00 -9.88
CA GLU A 71 -4.95 -3.23 -9.61
C GLU A 71 -4.97 -1.96 -10.46
N PHE A 72 -6.15 -1.33 -10.56
CA PHE A 72 -6.33 -0.11 -11.35
C PHE A 72 -5.76 -0.23 -12.77
N ASN A 73 -6.11 -1.30 -13.49
CA ASN A 73 -5.61 -1.60 -14.83
C ASN A 73 -4.07 -1.67 -14.94
N GLY A 74 -3.39 -2.03 -13.85
CA GLY A 74 -1.93 -2.17 -13.79
C GLY A 74 -1.18 -0.91 -13.38
N HIS A 75 -1.88 0.17 -13.01
CA HIS A 75 -1.25 1.36 -12.43
C HIS A 75 -0.77 1.14 -11.00
N LEU A 76 -1.29 0.14 -10.32
CA LEU A 76 -0.84 -0.35 -9.04
C LEU A 76 -0.43 -1.81 -9.18
N LYS A 77 0.80 -2.12 -8.85
CA LYS A 77 1.35 -3.47 -8.83
C LYS A 77 1.69 -3.86 -7.40
N ILE A 78 1.29 -5.04 -7.01
CA ILE A 78 1.44 -5.55 -5.65
C ILE A 78 2.21 -6.86 -5.71
N SER A 79 3.30 -6.95 -4.97
CA SER A 79 3.97 -8.19 -4.63
C SER A 79 3.69 -8.53 -3.18
N LYS A 80 3.51 -9.82 -2.88
CA LYS A 80 3.19 -10.32 -1.56
C LYS A 80 4.10 -11.47 -1.19
N PHE A 81 4.44 -11.54 0.09
CA PHE A 81 5.00 -12.73 0.72
C PHE A 81 4.53 -12.82 2.17
N SER A 82 4.66 -13.99 2.76
CA SER A 82 4.20 -14.22 4.13
C SER A 82 5.21 -15.03 4.95
N TYR A 83 5.09 -14.90 6.26
CA TYR A 83 5.71 -15.75 7.26
C TYR A 83 4.63 -16.35 8.14
N GLU A 84 4.89 -17.52 8.68
CA GLU A 84 3.97 -18.27 9.55
C GLU A 84 4.74 -18.84 10.72
N THR A 85 4.12 -18.88 11.90
CA THR A 85 4.70 -19.57 13.06
C THR A 85 4.84 -21.07 12.78
N THR A 86 5.91 -21.67 13.27
CA THR A 86 6.20 -23.10 13.04
C THR A 86 5.52 -23.97 14.06
N ASP A 87 5.56 -23.56 15.32
CA ASP A 87 5.02 -24.27 16.47
C ASP A 87 4.37 -23.29 17.46
N GLY A 88 3.51 -23.78 18.34
CA GLY A 88 2.90 -23.02 19.42
C GLY A 88 1.65 -22.25 18.97
N GLU A 89 1.53 -20.99 19.39
CA GLU A 89 0.38 -20.15 19.09
C GLU A 89 0.41 -19.63 17.66
N ALA A 90 -0.76 -19.62 17.01
CA ALA A 90 -0.85 -19.27 15.61
C ALA A 90 -0.51 -17.79 15.36
N GLY A 91 0.40 -17.56 14.43
CA GLY A 91 0.82 -16.24 13.99
C GLY A 91 1.16 -16.21 12.51
N LYS A 92 0.76 -15.14 11.84
CA LYS A 92 1.07 -14.92 10.43
C LYS A 92 1.45 -13.47 10.20
N LEU A 93 2.50 -13.26 9.42
CA LEU A 93 2.91 -11.95 8.95
C LEU A 93 2.76 -11.91 7.43
N LYS A 94 1.99 -10.96 6.92
CA LYS A 94 1.91 -10.66 5.50
C LYS A 94 2.63 -9.38 5.18
N VAL A 95 3.42 -9.40 4.13
CA VAL A 95 4.16 -8.25 3.62
C VAL A 95 3.72 -7.97 2.20
N LEU A 96 3.18 -6.78 1.99
CA LEU A 96 2.73 -6.29 0.70
C LEU A 96 3.64 -5.14 0.26
N SER A 97 4.20 -5.24 -0.93
CA SER A 97 4.91 -4.13 -1.56
C SER A 97 4.10 -3.61 -2.73
N LEU A 98 3.63 -2.38 -2.61
CA LEU A 98 2.80 -1.69 -3.59
C LEU A 98 3.66 -0.75 -4.42
N SER A 99 3.64 -0.91 -5.74
CA SER A 99 4.36 -0.06 -6.69
C SER A 99 3.40 0.76 -7.52
N SER A 100 3.57 2.09 -7.54
CA SER A 100 2.76 3.03 -8.33
C SER A 100 3.62 4.16 -8.90
N LEU A 101 3.20 4.78 -10.02
CA LEU A 101 3.90 5.95 -10.58
C LEU A 101 3.65 7.23 -9.78
N ILE A 102 2.57 7.27 -9.02
CA ILE A 102 2.12 8.45 -8.28
C ILE A 102 2.35 8.19 -6.80
N ASN A 103 2.79 9.22 -6.09
CA ASN A 103 2.83 9.17 -4.63
C ASN A 103 1.40 9.10 -4.08
N LEU A 104 1.11 8.02 -3.36
CA LEU A 104 -0.22 7.73 -2.80
C LEU A 104 -0.41 8.30 -1.39
N GLU A 105 0.49 9.14 -0.89
CA GLU A 105 0.53 9.61 0.49
C GLU A 105 -0.84 10.09 1.03
N ASN A 106 -1.58 10.86 0.23
CA ASN A 106 -2.90 11.35 0.62
C ASN A 106 -4.01 10.30 0.58
N GLN A 107 -3.80 9.17 -0.10
CA GLN A 107 -4.77 8.09 -0.28
C GLN A 107 -4.36 6.80 0.43
N ILE A 108 -3.12 6.76 0.94
CA ILE A 108 -2.50 5.56 1.45
C ILE A 108 -3.27 4.97 2.63
N SER A 109 -3.75 5.80 3.56
CA SER A 109 -4.46 5.33 4.74
C SER A 109 -5.72 4.53 4.40
N SER A 110 -6.52 4.98 3.42
CA SER A 110 -7.71 4.27 2.98
C SER A 110 -7.36 2.97 2.24
N LEU A 111 -6.31 2.99 1.43
CA LEU A 111 -5.82 1.83 0.70
C LEU A 111 -5.26 0.78 1.67
N VAL A 112 -4.48 1.19 2.67
CA VAL A 112 -3.95 0.32 3.72
C VAL A 112 -5.08 -0.33 4.51
N VAL A 113 -6.06 0.45 4.98
CA VAL A 113 -7.23 -0.09 5.71
C VAL A 113 -7.99 -1.11 4.86
N ASN A 114 -8.17 -0.85 3.56
CA ASN A 114 -8.83 -1.81 2.67
C ASN A 114 -8.01 -3.08 2.50
N LYS A 115 -6.67 -2.98 2.37
CA LYS A 115 -5.79 -4.15 2.28
C LYS A 115 -5.78 -4.96 3.58
N ILE A 116 -5.78 -4.31 4.74
CA ILE A 116 -5.89 -5.02 6.03
C ILE A 116 -7.20 -5.81 6.09
N LYS A 117 -8.33 -5.21 5.70
CA LYS A 117 -9.63 -5.89 5.65
C LYS A 117 -9.64 -7.09 4.67
N GLU A 118 -9.05 -6.90 3.49
CA GLU A 118 -8.94 -7.93 2.47
C GLU A 118 -8.09 -9.11 2.99
N GLU A 119 -6.89 -8.81 3.51
CA GLU A 119 -5.99 -9.85 4.01
C GLU A 119 -6.54 -10.54 5.25
N SER A 120 -7.19 -9.82 6.18
CA SER A 120 -7.86 -10.44 7.32
C SER A 120 -8.93 -11.44 6.88
N LYS A 121 -9.76 -11.05 5.89
CA LYS A 121 -10.79 -11.95 5.34
C LYS A 121 -10.17 -13.18 4.68
N ASN A 122 -9.06 -13.02 3.95
CA ASN A 122 -8.35 -14.15 3.32
C ASN A 122 -7.83 -15.16 4.36
N GLU A 123 -7.55 -14.70 5.58
CA GLU A 123 -7.11 -15.55 6.69
C GLU A 123 -8.28 -16.08 7.57
N GLY A 124 -9.50 -15.89 7.13
CA GLY A 124 -10.71 -16.36 7.85
C GLY A 124 -11.11 -15.46 9.02
N LEU A 125 -10.64 -14.20 9.04
CA LEU A 125 -10.81 -13.27 10.15
C LEU A 125 -11.78 -12.14 9.81
N LYS A 126 -12.56 -11.73 10.81
CA LYS A 126 -13.39 -10.53 10.79
C LYS A 126 -12.88 -9.51 11.78
N LEU A 127 -12.52 -8.33 11.27
CA LEU A 127 -12.08 -7.22 12.12
C LEU A 127 -13.24 -6.71 13.00
N VAL A 128 -12.95 -6.51 14.28
CA VAL A 128 -13.92 -6.02 15.27
C VAL A 128 -13.72 -4.53 15.51
N GLY A 129 -14.78 -3.76 15.33
CA GLY A 129 -14.78 -2.31 15.57
C GLY A 129 -13.99 -1.52 14.56
N ASN A 130 -13.56 -0.31 14.96
CA ASN A 130 -12.73 0.58 14.17
C ASN A 130 -11.28 0.44 14.62
N GLY A 131 -10.37 0.27 13.68
CA GLY A 131 -8.94 0.24 13.96
C GLY A 131 -8.48 1.49 14.70
N LYS A 132 -7.60 1.30 15.66
CA LYS A 132 -6.95 2.40 16.38
C LYS A 132 -5.66 2.74 15.65
N ILE A 133 -5.48 4.00 15.30
CA ILE A 133 -4.18 4.52 14.89
C ILE A 133 -3.37 4.67 16.16
N VAL A 134 -2.33 3.88 16.28
CA VAL A 134 -1.34 4.06 17.34
C VAL A 134 -0.20 4.81 16.68
N ASN A 135 -0.10 6.12 16.99
CA ASN A 135 1.06 6.91 16.61
C ASN A 135 2.24 6.56 17.52
N GLU A 136 2.60 5.31 17.55
CA GLU A 136 3.91 4.90 17.99
C GLU A 136 4.85 5.22 16.83
N TYR A 137 5.46 6.41 16.90
CA TYR A 137 6.64 6.73 16.13
C TYR A 137 7.72 5.76 16.58
N ASN A 138 7.84 4.65 15.89
CA ASN A 138 9.02 3.83 16.01
C ASN A 138 10.07 4.48 15.10
N GLU A 139 10.82 5.45 15.65
CA GLU A 139 11.89 6.17 14.93
C GLU A 139 12.97 5.21 14.42
N GLU A 140 13.02 3.97 14.96
CA GLU A 140 13.99 2.94 14.58
C GLU A 140 13.64 2.28 13.26
N LEU A 141 12.34 2.15 12.89
CA LEU A 141 11.92 1.47 11.67
C LEU A 141 12.01 2.35 10.43
N HIS A 142 11.21 3.40 10.39
CA HIS A 142 11.19 4.38 9.29
C HIS A 142 10.51 5.67 9.81
N SER A 143 11.11 6.81 9.54
CA SER A 143 10.67 8.13 10.04
C SER A 143 9.22 8.53 9.69
N ASN A 144 8.58 7.82 8.76
CA ASN A 144 7.21 8.04 8.31
C ASN A 144 6.31 6.81 8.45
N ALA A 145 6.72 5.80 9.24
CA ALA A 145 5.91 4.62 9.49
C ALA A 145 4.68 4.96 10.32
N GLN A 146 3.54 4.39 9.95
CA GLN A 146 2.30 4.49 10.70
C GLN A 146 1.84 3.10 11.12
N THR A 147 1.28 3.01 12.32
CA THR A 147 0.81 1.75 12.89
C THR A 147 -0.69 1.79 13.11
N TYR A 148 -1.37 0.71 12.73
CA TYR A 148 -2.76 0.44 13.04
C TYR A 148 -2.88 -0.85 13.86
N THR A 149 -3.81 -0.86 14.79
CA THR A 149 -4.17 -2.06 15.56
C THR A 149 -5.65 -2.32 15.52
N TRP A 150 -6.04 -3.60 15.43
CA TRP A 150 -7.41 -4.09 15.55
C TRP A 150 -7.46 -5.35 16.38
N ASP A 151 -8.62 -5.60 16.93
CA ASP A 151 -9.03 -6.94 17.31
C ASP A 151 -9.76 -7.58 16.12
N ALA A 152 -9.57 -8.87 15.93
CA ALA A 152 -10.30 -9.68 14.97
C ALA A 152 -10.88 -10.92 15.66
N GLU A 153 -11.87 -11.52 15.06
CA GLU A 153 -12.46 -12.80 15.47
C GLU A 153 -12.37 -13.78 14.30
N VAL A 154 -12.09 -15.04 14.58
CA VAL A 154 -12.16 -16.12 13.60
C VAL A 154 -13.60 -16.28 13.14
N GLU A 155 -13.88 -16.04 11.86
CA GLU A 155 -15.22 -16.06 11.27
C GLU A 155 -15.47 -17.33 10.44
N SER A 156 -14.41 -17.93 9.88
CA SER A 156 -14.53 -19.11 9.03
C SER A 156 -13.38 -20.09 9.23
N ASN A 157 -13.61 -21.34 8.84
CA ASN A 157 -12.59 -22.40 8.82
C ASN A 157 -11.68 -22.30 7.56
N GLU A 158 -11.67 -21.16 6.91
CA GLU A 158 -10.81 -20.87 5.76
C GLU A 158 -9.58 -20.06 6.17
N GLY A 159 -8.51 -20.12 5.37
CA GLY A 159 -7.28 -19.41 5.65
C GLY A 159 -6.40 -20.04 6.74
N PHE A 160 -5.39 -19.31 7.17
CA PHE A 160 -4.39 -19.78 8.14
C PHE A 160 -5.02 -20.09 9.52
N PHE A 161 -5.94 -19.24 9.96
CA PHE A 161 -6.64 -19.39 11.25
C PHE A 161 -7.85 -20.32 11.18
N GLY A 162 -8.05 -21.03 10.09
CA GLY A 162 -9.18 -21.95 9.92
C GLY A 162 -9.15 -23.18 10.85
N SER A 163 -8.02 -23.49 11.48
CA SER A 163 -7.90 -24.52 12.52
C SER A 163 -8.21 -24.02 13.93
N THR A 164 -8.28 -22.71 14.11
CA THR A 164 -8.62 -22.05 15.38
C THR A 164 -10.14 -22.05 15.59
N GLU A 165 -10.59 -22.01 16.83
CA GLU A 165 -12.02 -22.02 17.12
C GLU A 165 -12.74 -20.77 16.61
N ILE A 166 -13.91 -20.94 15.99
CA ILE A 166 -14.73 -19.82 15.51
C ILE A 166 -15.11 -18.92 16.69
N GLY A 167 -14.91 -17.62 16.56
CA GLY A 167 -15.13 -16.61 17.59
C GLY A 167 -13.90 -16.35 18.47
N GLU A 168 -12.81 -17.08 18.27
CA GLU A 168 -11.56 -16.81 18.98
C GLU A 168 -10.97 -15.47 18.55
N ARG A 169 -10.37 -14.77 19.52
CA ARG A 169 -9.83 -13.42 19.32
C ARG A 169 -8.41 -13.47 18.79
N ILE A 170 -8.20 -12.77 17.69
CA ILE A 170 -6.89 -12.60 17.05
C ILE A 170 -6.51 -11.12 17.11
N LEU A 171 -5.28 -10.85 17.49
CA LEU A 171 -4.72 -9.51 17.44
C LEU A 171 -4.22 -9.21 16.04
N VAL A 172 -4.45 -7.97 15.55
CA VAL A 172 -3.97 -7.51 14.24
C VAL A 172 -3.18 -6.22 14.41
N LYS A 173 -1.93 -6.23 13.97
CA LYS A 173 -1.06 -5.05 13.93
C LYS A 173 -0.57 -4.84 12.51
N ALA A 174 -0.83 -3.67 11.95
CA ALA A 174 -0.33 -3.32 10.63
C ALA A 174 0.59 -2.10 10.71
N ILE A 175 1.73 -2.20 10.08
CA ILE A 175 2.72 -1.12 9.98
C ILE A 175 2.94 -0.86 8.50
N PHE A 176 2.94 0.41 8.09
CA PHE A 176 3.22 0.76 6.70
C PHE A 176 4.03 2.05 6.59
N TRP A 177 4.80 2.14 5.51
CA TRP A 177 5.59 3.31 5.16
C TRP A 177 5.74 3.46 3.66
N ILE A 178 6.11 4.66 3.22
CA ILE A 178 6.39 4.96 1.82
C ILE A 178 7.90 5.06 1.64
N ALA A 179 8.44 4.23 0.76
CA ALA A 179 9.83 4.29 0.35
C ALA A 179 9.94 5.16 -0.92
N GLY A 180 10.67 6.26 -0.80
CA GLY A 180 10.87 7.23 -1.88
C GLY A 180 10.30 8.61 -1.54
N SER A 181 10.72 9.61 -2.32
CA SER A 181 10.30 11.00 -2.17
C SER A 181 9.88 11.62 -3.51
N GLY A 182 9.08 12.68 -3.46
CA GLY A 182 8.58 13.40 -4.64
C GLY A 182 7.13 13.10 -5.00
N ILE A 183 6.65 13.67 -6.12
CA ILE A 183 5.26 13.54 -6.58
C ILE A 183 5.14 12.44 -7.65
N ILE A 184 6.15 12.30 -8.50
CA ILE A 184 6.20 11.32 -9.59
C ILE A 184 7.57 10.65 -9.56
N SER A 185 7.59 9.33 -9.62
CA SER A 185 8.82 8.56 -9.74
C SER A 185 9.18 8.36 -11.21
N THR A 186 10.41 8.69 -11.57
CA THR A 186 10.98 8.42 -12.91
C THR A 186 11.70 7.07 -13.00
N GLN A 187 11.80 6.35 -11.86
CA GLN A 187 12.52 5.07 -11.74
C GLN A 187 11.57 3.95 -11.33
N GLY A 188 10.61 3.60 -12.22
CA GLY A 188 9.74 2.43 -12.03
C GLY A 188 8.65 2.55 -10.96
N GLY A 189 8.46 3.75 -10.37
CA GLY A 189 7.36 4.02 -9.42
C GLY A 189 7.79 4.17 -7.95
N PHE A 190 6.86 4.63 -7.13
CA PHE A 190 6.97 4.67 -5.68
C PHE A 190 6.70 3.28 -5.11
N LYS A 191 7.37 2.97 -4.01
CA LYS A 191 7.18 1.74 -3.25
C LYS A 191 6.53 2.08 -1.92
N THR A 192 5.42 1.44 -1.61
CA THR A 192 4.80 1.47 -0.29
C THR A 192 4.83 0.07 0.27
N ILE A 193 5.33 -0.08 1.47
CA ILE A 193 5.37 -1.37 2.17
C ILE A 193 4.28 -1.37 3.23
N ILE A 194 3.52 -2.46 3.29
CA ILE A 194 2.49 -2.71 4.30
C ILE A 194 2.79 -4.08 4.90
N CYS A 195 3.05 -4.11 6.19
CA CYS A 195 3.24 -5.33 6.97
C CYS A 195 2.02 -5.53 7.85
N ILE A 196 1.38 -6.70 7.81
CA ILE A 196 0.19 -7.04 8.58
C ILE A 196 0.49 -8.28 9.38
N ALA A 197 0.65 -8.12 10.69
CA ALA A 197 0.83 -9.20 11.64
C ALA A 197 -0.50 -9.61 12.25
N PHE A 198 -0.75 -10.90 12.28
CA PHE A 198 -1.87 -11.58 12.92
C PHE A 198 -1.30 -12.51 13.98
N GLY A 199 -1.86 -12.55 15.18
CA GLY A 199 -1.40 -13.43 16.24
C GLY A 199 -2.45 -13.63 17.32
N GLU A 200 -2.47 -14.83 17.90
CA GLU A 200 -3.35 -15.19 19.02
C GLU A 200 -3.04 -14.37 20.28
N ASN A 201 -1.80 -13.93 20.43
CA ASN A 201 -1.37 -13.16 21.59
C ASN A 201 -0.37 -12.03 21.23
N GLN A 202 0.01 -11.27 22.26
CA GLN A 202 0.92 -10.13 22.11
C GLN A 202 2.35 -10.58 21.81
N ASP A 203 2.80 -11.74 22.31
CA ASP A 203 4.16 -12.22 22.08
C ASP A 203 4.37 -12.60 20.62
N THR A 204 3.39 -13.24 19.99
CA THR A 204 3.40 -13.53 18.55
C THR A 204 3.45 -12.25 17.72
N ILE A 205 2.70 -11.20 18.13
CA ILE A 205 2.74 -9.89 17.47
C ILE A 205 4.10 -9.21 17.64
N ASN A 206 4.74 -9.36 18.80
CA ASN A 206 6.07 -8.81 19.06
C ASN A 206 7.14 -9.49 18.22
N GLN A 207 7.10 -10.81 18.10
CA GLN A 207 8.00 -11.57 17.22
C GLN A 207 7.82 -11.16 15.74
N ALA A 208 6.58 -10.99 15.28
CA ALA A 208 6.32 -10.47 13.96
C ALA A 208 6.89 -9.04 13.76
N ALA A 209 6.85 -8.21 14.81
CA ALA A 209 7.43 -6.86 14.76
C ALA A 209 8.96 -6.90 14.57
N GLU A 210 9.68 -7.84 15.18
CA GLU A 210 11.13 -8.04 14.96
C GLU A 210 11.43 -8.40 13.50
N ILE A 211 10.57 -9.19 12.84
CA ILE A 211 10.73 -9.50 11.41
C ILE A 211 10.50 -8.23 10.59
N ILE A 212 9.48 -7.42 10.93
CA ILE A 212 9.14 -6.17 10.23
C ILE A 212 10.31 -5.17 10.29
N GLU A 213 11.05 -5.10 11.38
CA GLU A 213 12.25 -4.25 11.54
C GLU A 213 13.33 -4.54 10.49
N ASN A 214 13.37 -5.76 9.98
CA ASN A 214 14.32 -6.21 8.98
C ASN A 214 13.77 -6.15 7.53
N ILE A 215 12.64 -5.47 7.30
CA ILE A 215 12.03 -5.30 5.96
C ILE A 215 12.27 -3.88 5.44
N SER A 216 12.70 -3.76 4.16
CA SER A 216 12.94 -2.47 3.50
C SER A 216 12.44 -2.40 2.04
#